data_e9808701d34b02d3b918cf93df48e6b8
#
_entry.id   e9808701d34b02d3b918cf93df48e6b8
#
_cell.length_a   1.000
_cell.length_b   1.000
_cell.length_c   1.000
_cell.angle_alpha   90.00
_cell.angle_beta   90.00
_cell.angle_gamma   90.00
#
_symmetry.space_group_name_H-M   'P 1'
#
loop_
_entity.id
_entity.type
_entity.pdbx_description
1 polymer ?
#
loop_
_entity_poly.entity_id
_entity_poly.type
_entity_poly.pdbx_seq_one_letter_code
_entity_poly.pdbx_strand_id
1 'polypeptide(L)' 'MTTYIVEYQKAFSAGENPTEKEFFDKDEAEWFERAMKRSNYITKLFKKS' A
#
# COMPACT_ATOMS: atom_id res chain seq x y z
N MET A 1 -9.15 -17.35 -3.36
CA MET A 1 -8.18 -16.85 -2.39
C MET A 1 -8.23 -15.33 -2.32
N THR A 2 -8.08 -14.80 -1.13
CA THR A 2 -8.16 -13.36 -0.94
C THR A 2 -6.77 -12.74 -1.02
N THR A 3 -6.66 -11.65 -1.75
CA THR A 3 -5.42 -10.92 -1.90
C THR A 3 -5.62 -9.50 -1.40
N TYR A 4 -4.61 -8.93 -0.80
CA TYR A 4 -4.65 -7.56 -0.31
C TYR A 4 -3.65 -6.73 -1.08
N ILE A 5 -4.09 -5.57 -1.54
CA ILE A 5 -3.25 -4.69 -2.34
C ILE A 5 -2.97 -3.43 -1.54
N VAL A 6 -1.70 -3.07 -1.42
CA VAL A 6 -1.32 -1.80 -0.81
C VAL A 6 -0.78 -0.92 -1.93
N GLU A 7 -1.49 0.16 -2.19
CA GLU A 7 -1.09 1.15 -3.16
C GLU A 7 -0.38 2.28 -2.42
N TYR A 8 0.81 2.65 -2.85
CA TYR A 8 1.56 3.68 -2.17
C TYR A 8 2.27 4.60 -3.15
N GLN A 9 2.47 5.84 -2.71
CA GLN A 9 3.12 6.86 -3.54
C GLN A 9 3.70 7.93 -2.61
N LYS A 10 4.81 8.51 -3.01
CA LYS A 10 5.43 9.57 -2.19
C LYS A 10 4.51 10.78 -2.10
N ALA A 11 4.43 11.36 -0.89
CA ALA A 11 3.49 12.44 -0.61
C ALA A 11 3.70 13.68 -1.49
N PHE A 12 4.91 13.93 -1.91
CA PHE A 12 5.22 15.14 -2.67
C PHE A 12 5.67 14.87 -4.10
N SER A 13 5.42 13.68 -4.61
CA SER A 13 5.78 13.37 -5.99
C SER A 13 4.60 13.67 -6.91
N ALA A 14 4.72 14.74 -7.68
CA ALA A 14 3.68 15.13 -8.63
C ALA A 14 3.87 14.37 -9.93
N GLY A 15 2.79 13.84 -10.47
CA GLY A 15 2.80 13.22 -11.78
C GLY A 15 3.26 11.78 -11.84
N GLU A 16 3.59 11.17 -10.73
CA GLU A 16 3.98 9.76 -10.70
C GLU A 16 2.79 8.88 -10.38
N ASN A 17 2.76 7.73 -11.02
CA ASN A 17 1.73 6.74 -10.72
C ASN A 17 2.06 6.02 -9.41
N PRO A 18 1.05 5.69 -8.61
CA PRO A 18 1.30 4.94 -7.39
C PRO A 18 1.81 3.54 -7.70
N THR A 19 2.58 3.00 -6.78
CA THR A 19 3.07 1.63 -6.89
C THR A 19 2.16 0.73 -6.07
N GLU A 20 1.88 -0.44 -6.59
CA GLU A 20 1.05 -1.41 -5.88
C GLU A 20 1.87 -2.60 -5.46
N LYS A 21 1.58 -3.11 -4.27
CA LYS A 21 2.21 -4.32 -3.79
C LYS A 21 1.12 -5.28 -3.30
N GLU A 22 1.24 -6.54 -3.71
CA GLU A 22 0.26 -7.56 -3.41
C GLU A 22 0.69 -8.40 -2.22
N PHE A 23 -0.26 -8.68 -1.33
CA PHE A 23 -0.03 -9.49 -0.15
C PHE A 23 -1.13 -10.55 -0.04
N PHE A 24 -0.79 -11.69 0.51
CA PHE A 24 -1.77 -12.75 0.75
C PHE A 24 -2.23 -12.78 2.19
N ASP A 25 -1.58 -12.02 3.05
CA ASP A 25 -1.87 -11.95 4.47
C ASP A 25 -2.27 -10.53 4.83
N LYS A 26 -3.43 -10.39 5.46
CA LYS A 26 -3.94 -9.09 5.86
C LYS A 26 -2.98 -8.39 6.83
N ASP A 27 -2.45 -9.13 7.77
CA ASP A 27 -1.55 -8.54 8.77
C ASP A 27 -0.29 -7.98 8.12
N GLU A 28 0.25 -8.70 7.16
CA GLU A 28 1.42 -8.22 6.43
C GLU A 28 1.11 -6.96 5.64
N ALA A 29 -0.07 -6.93 5.01
CA ALA A 29 -0.48 -5.77 4.24
C ALA A 29 -0.63 -4.55 5.13
N GLU A 30 -1.26 -4.72 6.29
CA GLU A 30 -1.43 -3.62 7.24
C GLU A 30 -0.08 -3.15 7.78
N TRP A 31 0.81 -4.06 8.03
CA TRP A 31 2.14 -3.75 8.51
C TRP A 31 2.90 -2.89 7.50
N PHE A 32 2.83 -3.30 6.24
CA PHE A 32 3.48 -2.58 5.16
C PHE A 32 2.87 -1.18 5.00
N GLU A 33 1.54 -1.10 5.04
CA GLU A 33 0.86 0.19 4.94
C GLU A 33 1.32 1.13 6.05
N ARG A 34 1.36 0.62 7.27
CA ARG A 34 1.77 1.42 8.43
C ARG A 34 3.21 1.91 8.29
N ALA A 35 4.09 1.03 7.83
CA ALA A 35 5.50 1.39 7.62
C ALA A 35 5.65 2.48 6.56
N MET A 36 4.87 2.39 5.49
CA MET A 36 4.92 3.38 4.43
C MET A 36 4.37 4.73 4.88
N LYS A 37 3.33 4.71 5.70
CA LYS A 37 2.80 5.96 6.25
C LYS A 37 3.84 6.68 7.10
N ARG A 38 4.63 5.93 7.84
CA ARG A 38 5.70 6.50 8.66
C ARG A 38 6.78 7.15 7.80
N SER A 39 6.92 6.68 6.57
CA SER A 39 7.91 7.21 5.64
C SER A 39 7.33 8.30 4.74
N ASN A 40 6.20 8.88 5.13
CA ASN A 40 5.55 9.97 4.41
C ASN A 40 5.02 9.56 3.04
N TYR A 41 4.55 8.33 2.94
CA TYR A 41 3.87 7.87 1.73
C TYR A 41 2.36 7.97 1.91
N ILE A 42 1.68 8.25 0.82
CA ILE A 42 0.22 8.17 0.78
C ILE A 42 -0.09 6.72 0.44
N THR A 43 -0.87 6.07 1.27
CA THR A 43 -1.16 4.65 1.10
C THR A 43 -2.65 4.38 1.04
N LYS A 44 -3.00 3.31 0.33
CA LYS A 44 -4.36 2.78 0.31
C LYS A 44 -4.25 1.27 0.42
N LEU A 45 -5.08 0.69 1.27
CA LEU A 45 -5.17 -0.75 1.44
C LEU A 45 -6.55 -1.19 0.99
N PHE A 46 -6.61 -2.14 0.09
CA PHE A 46 -7.90 -2.69 -0.32
C PHE A 46 -7.80 -4.19 -0.55
N LYS A 47 -8.95 -4.83 -0.43
CA LYS A 47 -9.06 -6.26 -0.57
C LYS A 47 -9.47 -6.60 -2.00
N LYS A 48 -8.73 -7.51 -2.60
CA LYS A 48 -9.04 -8.00 -3.93
C LYS A 48 -9.38 -9.48 -3.80
N SER A 49 -10.58 -9.82 -4.08
CA SER A 49 -11.02 -11.22 -3.99
C SER A 49 -11.23 -11.84 -5.35
#